data_9b08049e000a2bd78b3c148c8130cdb4
#
_entry.id   9b08049e000a2bd78b3c148c8130cdb4
#
_cell.length_a   1.000
_cell.length_b   1.000
_cell.length_c   1.000
_cell.angle_alpha   90.00
_cell.angle_beta   90.00
_cell.angle_gamma   90.00
#
_symmetry.space_group_name_H-M   'P 1'
#
loop_
_entity.id
_entity.type
_entity.pdbx_description
1 polymer ?
#
loop_
_entity_poly.entity_id
_entity_poly.type
_entity_poly.pdbx_seq_one_letter_code
_entity_poly.pdbx_strand_id
1 'polypeptide(L)'
;MANLIALPLLVILSVFQTAIVNRLPLLHGTADLILLTLAAWSLHERVTSVWFWVLLGGVLVSYASATPFFAPLIGYVVMTVIARLLRRRVWQTPILAMILITFLGTFIQHGLYMGALFIRGVTFNWRESLNLITLPSLLLNILLAIPVYAVISTLAEWVYPGELEI
;
A
#
# COMPACT_ATOMS: atom_id res chain seq x y z
N MET A 1 9.27 12.58 15.52
CA MET A 1 9.55 11.12 15.67
C MET A 1 8.98 10.28 14.53
N ALA A 2 7.73 10.48 14.11
CA ALA A 2 7.10 9.68 13.04
C ALA A 2 7.93 9.59 11.73
N ASN A 3 8.50 10.68 11.27
CA ASN A 3 9.29 10.69 10.02
C ASN A 3 10.64 9.97 10.14
N LEU A 4 11.22 9.87 11.33
CA LEU A 4 12.46 9.14 11.56
C LEU A 4 12.25 7.62 11.50
N ILE A 5 11.07 7.13 11.88
CA ILE A 5 10.71 5.72 11.85
C ILE A 5 10.32 5.28 10.42
N ALA A 6 9.85 6.22 9.59
CA ALA A 6 9.39 5.92 8.24
C ALA A 6 10.48 5.26 7.39
N LEU A 7 11.68 5.82 7.37
CA LEU A 7 12.78 5.31 6.54
C LEU A 7 13.18 3.87 6.92
N PRO A 8 13.57 3.57 8.18
CA PRO A 8 13.97 2.21 8.53
C PRO A 8 12.83 1.21 8.36
N LEU A 9 11.59 1.56 8.71
CA LEU A 9 10.46 0.65 8.57
C LEU A 9 10.17 0.32 7.09
N LEU A 10 10.08 1.33 6.22
CA LEU A 10 9.80 1.11 4.80
C LEU A 10 10.96 0.39 4.10
N VAL A 11 12.21 0.62 4.48
CA VAL A 11 13.36 -0.13 3.96
C VAL A 11 13.27 -1.60 4.40
N ILE A 12 13.02 -1.88 5.68
CA ILE A 12 12.84 -3.25 6.19
C ILE A 12 11.69 -3.95 5.46
N LEU A 13 10.54 -3.28 5.29
CA LEU A 13 9.41 -3.83 4.56
C LEU A 13 9.73 -4.08 3.08
N SER A 14 10.48 -3.20 2.43
CA SER A 14 10.92 -3.39 1.04
C SER A 14 11.84 -4.61 0.90
N VAL A 15 12.79 -4.76 1.81
CA VAL A 15 13.68 -5.93 1.85
C VAL A 15 12.87 -7.21 2.12
N PHE A 16 11.97 -7.18 3.11
CA PHE A 16 11.13 -8.33 3.42
C PHE A 16 10.20 -8.71 2.26
N GLN A 17 9.61 -7.73 1.60
CA GLN A 17 8.78 -7.93 0.42
C GLN A 17 9.57 -8.58 -0.72
N THR A 18 10.75 -8.07 -1.05
CA THR A 18 11.58 -8.60 -2.16
C THR A 18 12.23 -9.94 -1.83
N ALA A 19 12.67 -10.14 -0.59
CA ALA A 19 13.38 -11.35 -0.16
C ALA A 19 12.45 -12.53 0.14
N ILE A 20 11.25 -12.28 0.65
CA ILE A 20 10.34 -13.31 1.17
C ILE A 20 9.02 -13.31 0.40
N VAL A 21 8.27 -12.21 0.44
CA VAL A 21 6.90 -12.15 -0.07
C VAL A 21 6.85 -12.43 -1.58
N ASN A 22 7.75 -11.85 -2.35
CA ASN A 22 7.83 -12.07 -3.79
C ASN A 22 8.28 -13.51 -4.18
N ARG A 23 8.76 -14.30 -3.22
CA ARG A 23 9.10 -15.72 -3.44
C ARG A 23 7.94 -16.66 -3.13
N LEU A 24 6.83 -16.14 -2.63
CA LEU A 24 5.61 -16.89 -2.31
C LEU A 24 4.45 -16.38 -3.18
N PRO A 25 4.58 -16.45 -4.52
CA PRO A 25 3.52 -15.94 -5.38
C PRO A 25 2.31 -16.88 -5.36
N LEU A 26 1.13 -16.31 -5.40
CA LEU A 26 -0.09 -17.02 -5.72
C LEU A 26 -0.32 -16.85 -7.24
N LEU A 27 -0.13 -17.92 -8.02
CA LEU A 27 0.00 -17.84 -9.47
C LEU A 27 1.17 -16.90 -9.86
N HIS A 28 0.85 -15.71 -10.40
CA HIS A 28 1.83 -14.65 -10.68
C HIS A 28 1.58 -13.39 -9.85
N GLY A 29 0.62 -13.44 -8.92
CA GLY A 29 0.32 -12.35 -8.00
C GLY A 29 1.19 -12.39 -6.76
N THR A 30 1.49 -11.21 -6.22
CA THR A 30 2.24 -11.03 -4.98
C THR A 30 1.56 -9.98 -4.11
N ALA A 31 1.76 -10.06 -2.79
CA ALA A 31 1.28 -9.02 -1.89
C ALA A 31 2.16 -7.77 -1.95
N ASP A 32 1.55 -6.61 -1.74
CA ASP A 32 2.24 -5.32 -1.63
C ASP A 32 2.17 -4.81 -0.18
N LEU A 33 3.18 -5.15 0.62
CA LEU A 33 3.24 -4.74 2.03
C LEU A 33 3.38 -3.23 2.21
N ILE A 34 4.01 -2.55 1.25
CA ILE A 34 4.16 -1.10 1.31
C ILE A 34 2.81 -0.43 1.07
N LEU A 35 2.05 -0.90 0.07
CA LEU A 35 0.67 -0.45 -0.15
C LEU A 35 -0.17 -0.62 1.12
N LEU A 36 -0.14 -1.80 1.74
CA LEU A 36 -0.90 -2.10 2.95
C LEU A 36 -0.50 -1.22 4.12
N THR A 37 0.81 -1.02 4.31
CA THR A 37 1.35 -0.15 5.37
C THR A 37 0.91 1.30 5.18
N LEU A 38 1.04 1.83 3.96
CA LEU A 38 0.62 3.19 3.63
C LEU A 38 -0.90 3.36 3.75
N ALA A 39 -1.68 2.35 3.37
CA ALA A 39 -3.13 2.34 3.54
C ALA A 39 -3.51 2.43 5.03
N ALA A 40 -2.97 1.54 5.86
CA ALA A 40 -3.22 1.53 7.30
C ALA A 40 -2.80 2.84 7.98
N TRP A 41 -1.60 3.35 7.65
CA TRP A 41 -1.09 4.62 8.15
C TRP A 41 -1.97 5.80 7.75
N SER A 42 -2.50 5.79 6.52
CA SER A 42 -3.38 6.84 5.99
C SER A 42 -4.76 6.86 6.64
N LEU A 43 -5.26 5.69 7.05
CA LEU A 43 -6.56 5.55 7.71
C LEU A 43 -6.53 5.96 9.18
N HIS A 44 -5.36 5.95 9.83
CA HIS A 44 -5.27 6.31 11.24
C HIS A 44 -5.49 7.82 11.46
N GLU A 45 -6.39 8.17 12.37
CA GLU A 45 -6.87 9.56 12.53
C GLU A 45 -5.79 10.54 12.98
N ARG A 46 -4.94 10.13 13.92
CA ARG A 46 -3.92 10.97 14.54
C ARG A 46 -2.70 11.20 13.66
N VAL A 47 -2.56 10.44 12.56
CA VAL A 47 -1.39 10.53 11.69
C VAL A 47 -1.42 11.80 10.84
N THR A 48 -0.42 12.65 11.01
CA THR A 48 -0.23 13.87 10.23
C THR A 48 0.85 13.76 9.16
N SER A 49 1.81 12.84 9.34
CA SER A 49 3.00 12.70 8.48
C SER A 49 2.81 11.80 7.24
N VAL A 50 1.56 11.50 6.86
CA VAL A 50 1.24 10.54 5.78
C VAL A 50 1.97 10.83 4.47
N TRP A 51 2.00 12.09 4.04
CA TRP A 51 2.59 12.45 2.74
C TRP A 51 4.08 12.14 2.66
N PHE A 52 4.81 12.32 3.76
CA PHE A 52 6.22 11.94 3.82
C PHE A 52 6.41 10.43 3.61
N TRP A 53 5.58 9.61 4.27
CA TRP A 53 5.61 8.15 4.13
C TRP A 53 5.28 7.69 2.72
N VAL A 54 4.28 8.32 2.10
CA VAL A 54 3.85 8.01 0.73
C VAL A 54 4.93 8.33 -0.29
N LEU A 55 5.54 9.51 -0.19
CA LEU A 55 6.65 9.89 -1.07
C LEU A 55 7.84 8.96 -0.90
N LEU A 56 8.24 8.68 0.34
CA LEU A 56 9.34 7.79 0.63
C LEU A 56 9.09 6.36 0.14
N GLY A 57 7.92 5.78 0.46
CA GLY A 57 7.51 4.44 0.01
C GLY A 57 7.41 4.35 -1.51
N GLY A 58 6.80 5.36 -2.14
CA GLY A 58 6.69 5.44 -3.60
C GLY A 58 8.06 5.49 -4.29
N VAL A 59 8.99 6.29 -3.78
CA VAL A 59 10.37 6.35 -4.29
C VAL A 59 11.10 5.02 -4.09
N LEU A 60 11.03 4.42 -2.90
CA LEU A 60 11.68 3.13 -2.61
C LEU A 60 11.19 2.02 -3.56
N VAL A 61 9.87 1.90 -3.74
CA VAL A 61 9.31 0.89 -4.65
C VAL A 61 9.66 1.20 -6.10
N SER A 62 9.68 2.47 -6.49
CA SER A 62 10.06 2.88 -7.85
C SER A 62 11.50 2.49 -8.19
N TYR A 63 12.42 2.55 -7.23
CA TYR A 63 13.79 2.09 -7.42
C TYR A 63 13.94 0.57 -7.38
N ALA A 64 13.14 -0.11 -6.55
CA ALA A 64 13.19 -1.56 -6.40
C ALA A 64 12.44 -2.33 -7.51
N SER A 65 11.53 -1.65 -8.23
CA SER A 65 10.67 -2.24 -9.24
C SER A 65 11.20 -2.02 -10.66
N ALA A 66 11.01 -3.01 -11.52
CA ALA A 66 11.26 -2.87 -12.96
C ALA A 66 10.18 -2.05 -13.70
N THR A 67 9.15 -1.60 -12.99
CA THR A 67 8.07 -0.78 -13.55
C THR A 67 8.51 0.67 -13.78
N PRO A 68 7.80 1.46 -14.61
CA PRO A 68 8.11 2.86 -14.78
C PRO A 68 8.11 3.62 -13.46
N PHE A 69 9.16 4.39 -13.19
CA PHE A 69 9.44 5.05 -11.92
C PHE A 69 8.26 5.81 -11.31
N PHE A 70 7.45 6.47 -12.12
CA PHE A 70 6.31 7.26 -11.66
C PHE A 70 5.08 6.44 -11.28
N ALA A 71 4.95 5.19 -11.78
CA ALA A 71 3.72 4.42 -11.59
C ALA A 71 3.46 4.02 -10.12
N PRO A 72 4.44 3.48 -9.35
CA PRO A 72 4.25 3.23 -7.93
C PRO A 72 3.93 4.49 -7.14
N LEU A 73 4.66 5.58 -7.41
CA LEU A 73 4.48 6.83 -6.69
C LEU A 73 3.07 7.41 -6.88
N ILE A 74 2.60 7.49 -8.14
CA ILE A 74 1.25 7.98 -8.45
C ILE A 74 0.19 7.07 -7.80
N GLY A 75 0.36 5.76 -7.89
CA GLY A 75 -0.57 4.80 -7.29
C GLY A 75 -0.74 4.99 -5.79
N TYR A 76 0.36 5.12 -5.06
CA TYR A 76 0.33 5.34 -3.61
C TYR A 76 -0.24 6.71 -3.24
N VAL A 77 0.06 7.76 -4.01
CA VAL A 77 -0.53 9.09 -3.81
C VAL A 77 -2.05 9.03 -3.99
N VAL A 78 -2.53 8.48 -5.11
CA VAL A 78 -3.98 8.36 -5.38
C VAL A 78 -4.68 7.52 -4.32
N MET A 79 -4.12 6.36 -3.97
CA MET A 79 -4.64 5.50 -2.90
C MET A 79 -4.73 6.26 -1.57
N THR A 80 -3.70 7.03 -1.22
CA THR A 80 -3.67 7.83 0.01
C THR A 80 -4.71 8.93 0.04
N VAL A 81 -4.92 9.61 -1.09
CA VAL A 81 -6.02 10.60 -1.21
C VAL A 81 -7.37 9.94 -0.92
N ILE A 82 -7.64 8.79 -1.55
CA ILE A 82 -8.89 8.04 -1.35
C ILE A 82 -9.01 7.59 0.12
N ALA A 83 -7.93 7.06 0.71
CA ALA A 83 -7.92 6.64 2.12
C ALA A 83 -8.25 7.81 3.06
N ARG A 84 -7.67 8.97 2.83
CA ARG A 84 -7.92 10.19 3.64
C ARG A 84 -9.35 10.72 3.49
N LEU A 85 -9.95 10.60 2.31
CA LEU A 85 -11.35 10.95 2.08
C LEU A 85 -12.28 9.94 2.77
N LEU A 86 -11.97 8.66 2.63
CA LEU A 86 -12.74 7.57 3.21
C LEU A 86 -12.71 7.61 4.75
N ARG A 87 -11.57 7.90 5.36
CA ARG A 87 -11.38 8.02 6.81
C ARG A 87 -12.45 8.92 7.46
N ARG A 88 -12.80 10.02 6.82
CA ARG A 88 -13.81 10.98 7.34
C ARG A 88 -15.21 10.40 7.40
N ARG A 89 -15.51 9.35 6.63
CA ARG A 89 -16.84 8.76 6.54
C ARG A 89 -16.98 7.40 7.25
N VAL A 90 -15.88 6.68 7.44
CA VAL A 90 -15.88 5.26 7.87
C VAL A 90 -15.09 5.06 9.17
N TRP A 91 -14.96 6.10 9.98
CA TRP A 91 -14.20 6.05 11.24
C TRP A 91 -14.72 5.02 12.25
N GLN A 92 -16.02 4.66 12.17
CA GLN A 92 -16.63 3.65 13.05
C GLN A 92 -16.31 2.19 12.64
N THR A 93 -15.81 1.96 11.43
CA THR A 93 -15.51 0.62 10.90
C THR A 93 -14.16 0.59 10.19
N PRO A 94 -13.05 0.76 10.93
CA PRO A 94 -11.72 0.93 10.33
C PRO A 94 -11.25 -0.31 9.54
N ILE A 95 -11.65 -1.52 9.95
CA ILE A 95 -11.32 -2.75 9.22
C ILE A 95 -12.00 -2.78 7.86
N LEU A 96 -13.26 -2.39 7.77
CA LEU A 96 -13.98 -2.30 6.50
C LEU A 96 -13.33 -1.26 5.57
N ALA A 97 -12.94 -0.10 6.14
CA ALA A 97 -12.20 0.92 5.41
C ALA A 97 -10.86 0.37 4.89
N MET A 98 -10.13 -0.40 5.69
CA MET A 98 -8.87 -1.03 5.28
C MET A 98 -9.08 -2.01 4.13
N ILE A 99 -10.08 -2.88 4.19
CA ILE A 99 -10.40 -3.82 3.11
C ILE A 99 -10.75 -3.07 1.82
N LEU A 100 -11.62 -2.05 1.92
CA LEU A 100 -12.04 -1.26 0.77
C LEU A 100 -10.86 -0.51 0.12
N ILE A 101 -10.01 0.11 0.92
CA ILE A 101 -8.86 0.84 0.39
C ILE A 101 -7.80 -0.10 -0.19
N THR A 102 -7.62 -1.27 0.39
CA THR A 102 -6.75 -2.33 -0.15
C THR A 102 -7.25 -2.81 -1.50
N PHE A 103 -8.55 -3.04 -1.62
CA PHE A 103 -9.20 -3.41 -2.89
C PHE A 103 -8.96 -2.34 -3.96
N LEU A 104 -9.35 -1.10 -3.69
CA LEU A 104 -9.20 0.02 -4.63
C LEU A 104 -7.73 0.29 -4.94
N GLY A 105 -6.87 0.31 -3.93
CA GLY A 105 -5.44 0.57 -4.07
C GLY A 105 -4.75 -0.46 -4.95
N THR A 106 -5.06 -1.75 -4.78
CA THR A 106 -4.50 -2.83 -5.62
C THR A 106 -4.93 -2.67 -7.08
N PHE A 107 -6.20 -2.39 -7.34
CA PHE A 107 -6.67 -2.18 -8.71
C PHE A 107 -6.06 -0.93 -9.36
N ILE A 108 -5.97 0.18 -8.63
CA ILE A 108 -5.35 1.42 -9.11
C ILE A 108 -3.88 1.17 -9.44
N GLN A 109 -3.15 0.52 -8.54
CA GLN A 109 -1.72 0.24 -8.71
C GLN A 109 -1.46 -0.64 -9.94
N HIS A 110 -2.18 -1.76 -10.06
CA HIS A 110 -2.05 -2.66 -11.21
C HIS A 110 -2.52 -2.00 -12.51
N GLY A 111 -3.59 -1.22 -12.47
CA GLY A 111 -4.04 -0.44 -13.62
C GLY A 111 -2.99 0.56 -14.13
N LEU A 112 -2.31 1.25 -13.21
CA LEU A 112 -1.21 2.15 -13.54
C LEU A 112 0.00 1.40 -14.11
N TYR A 113 0.34 0.21 -13.57
CA TYR A 113 1.41 -0.61 -14.12
C TYR A 113 1.10 -1.08 -15.53
N MET A 114 -0.09 -1.62 -15.76
CA MET A 114 -0.53 -2.08 -17.07
C MET A 114 -0.59 -0.89 -18.07
N GLY A 115 -1.14 0.24 -17.65
CA GLY A 115 -1.18 1.46 -18.47
C GLY A 115 0.22 1.96 -18.84
N ALA A 116 1.14 1.97 -17.89
CA ALA A 116 2.52 2.40 -18.12
C ALA A 116 3.29 1.45 -19.07
N LEU A 117 3.06 0.13 -18.96
CA LEU A 117 3.62 -0.87 -19.90
C LEU A 117 3.02 -0.72 -21.29
N PHE A 118 1.70 -0.50 -21.39
CA PHE A 118 1.02 -0.27 -22.66
C PHE A 118 1.58 0.96 -23.40
N ILE A 119 1.78 2.07 -22.69
CA ILE A 119 2.39 3.29 -23.25
C ILE A 119 3.82 3.03 -23.77
N ARG A 120 4.56 2.11 -23.16
CA ARG A 120 5.89 1.67 -23.60
C ARG A 120 5.87 0.69 -24.78
N GLY A 121 4.69 0.37 -25.31
CA GLY A 121 4.53 -0.56 -26.44
C GLY A 121 4.65 -2.04 -26.08
N VAL A 122 4.59 -2.39 -24.78
CA VAL A 122 4.57 -3.79 -24.35
C VAL A 122 3.18 -4.36 -24.62
N THR A 123 3.12 -5.40 -25.44
CA THR A 123 1.89 -6.14 -25.71
C THR A 123 1.64 -7.18 -24.65
N PHE A 124 0.47 -7.20 -24.05
CA PHE A 124 0.05 -8.20 -23.08
C PHE A 124 -1.45 -8.47 -23.18
N ASN A 125 -1.87 -9.63 -22.71
CA ASN A 125 -3.28 -10.02 -22.65
C ASN A 125 -3.90 -9.47 -21.36
N TRP A 126 -4.79 -8.49 -21.46
CA TRP A 126 -5.47 -7.87 -20.33
C TRP A 126 -6.21 -8.86 -19.44
N ARG A 127 -6.92 -9.81 -20.05
CA ARG A 127 -7.68 -10.83 -19.32
C ARG A 127 -6.77 -11.76 -18.53
N GLU A 128 -5.67 -12.15 -19.14
CA GLU A 128 -4.67 -13.01 -18.51
C GLU A 128 -3.95 -12.29 -17.37
N SER A 129 -3.56 -11.03 -17.56
CA SER A 129 -2.96 -10.20 -16.54
C SER A 129 -3.88 -9.96 -15.34
N LEU A 130 -5.18 -9.76 -15.57
CA LEU A 130 -6.16 -9.66 -14.50
C LEU A 130 -6.28 -10.96 -13.72
N ASN A 131 -6.42 -12.09 -14.40
CA ASN A 131 -6.68 -13.39 -13.76
C ASN A 131 -5.45 -13.98 -13.06
N LEU A 132 -4.26 -13.81 -13.63
CA LEU A 132 -3.04 -14.44 -13.12
C LEU A 132 -2.22 -13.53 -12.19
N ILE A 133 -2.37 -12.22 -12.30
CA ILE A 133 -1.59 -11.26 -11.53
C ILE A 133 -2.51 -10.47 -10.57
N THR A 134 -3.48 -9.72 -11.11
CA THR A 134 -4.23 -8.74 -10.30
C THR A 134 -5.14 -9.40 -9.27
N LEU A 135 -5.95 -10.39 -9.66
CA LEU A 135 -6.87 -11.06 -8.73
C LEU A 135 -6.13 -11.85 -7.64
N PRO A 136 -5.07 -12.62 -7.93
CA PRO A 136 -4.28 -13.27 -6.89
C PRO A 136 -3.56 -12.27 -5.96
N SER A 137 -3.00 -11.18 -6.51
CA SER A 137 -2.41 -10.11 -5.67
C SER A 137 -3.45 -9.47 -4.77
N LEU A 138 -4.64 -9.22 -5.28
CA LEU A 138 -5.75 -8.68 -4.50
C LEU A 138 -6.12 -9.60 -3.34
N LEU A 139 -6.24 -10.90 -3.60
CA LEU A 139 -6.53 -11.90 -2.57
C LEU A 139 -5.47 -11.91 -1.46
N LEU A 140 -4.19 -11.90 -1.84
CA LEU A 140 -3.08 -11.84 -0.90
C LEU A 140 -3.08 -10.52 -0.10
N ASN A 141 -3.32 -9.40 -0.75
CA ASN A 141 -3.40 -8.10 -0.11
C ASN A 141 -4.56 -8.02 0.89
N ILE A 142 -5.74 -8.52 0.53
CA ILE A 142 -6.89 -8.56 1.44
C ILE A 142 -6.62 -9.48 2.64
N LEU A 143 -6.00 -10.64 2.43
CA LEU A 143 -5.63 -11.56 3.51
C LEU A 143 -4.66 -10.91 4.50
N LEU A 144 -3.69 -10.15 4.01
CA LEU A 144 -2.70 -9.45 4.82
C LEU A 144 -3.18 -8.09 5.34
N ALA A 145 -4.28 -7.54 4.84
CA ALA A 145 -4.78 -6.23 5.23
C ALA A 145 -5.07 -6.14 6.74
N ILE A 146 -5.71 -7.16 7.30
CA ILE A 146 -6.09 -7.18 8.73
C ILE A 146 -4.86 -7.23 9.64
N PRO A 147 -3.93 -8.20 9.51
CA PRO A 147 -2.75 -8.24 10.37
C PRO A 147 -1.83 -7.01 10.19
N VAL A 148 -1.66 -6.52 8.97
CA VAL A 148 -0.88 -5.29 8.73
C VAL A 148 -1.56 -4.10 9.38
N TYR A 149 -2.89 -3.96 9.25
CA TYR A 149 -3.63 -2.90 9.90
C TYR A 149 -3.44 -2.92 11.43
N ALA A 150 -3.54 -4.09 12.07
CA ALA A 150 -3.36 -4.23 13.51
C ALA A 150 -1.96 -3.76 13.97
N VAL A 151 -0.91 -4.22 13.27
CA VAL A 151 0.47 -3.83 13.59
C VAL A 151 0.70 -2.33 13.39
N ILE A 152 0.25 -1.79 12.26
CA ILE A 152 0.46 -0.38 11.92
C ILE A 152 -0.37 0.55 12.82
N SER A 153 -1.58 0.15 13.21
CA SER A 153 -2.40 0.92 14.17
C SER A 153 -1.72 1.01 15.53
N THR A 154 -1.20 -0.11 16.04
CA THR A 154 -0.43 -0.11 17.30
C THR A 154 0.79 0.80 17.21
N LEU A 155 1.52 0.74 16.09
CA LEU A 155 2.65 1.64 15.83
C LEU A 155 2.22 3.10 15.79
N ALA A 156 1.09 3.41 15.13
CA ALA A 156 0.57 4.76 15.04
C ALA A 156 0.14 5.33 16.40
N GLU A 157 -0.47 4.50 17.25
CA GLU A 157 -0.82 4.86 18.63
C GLU A 157 0.41 5.14 19.47
N TRP A 158 1.48 4.34 19.30
CA TRP A 158 2.75 4.57 20.00
C TRP A 158 3.46 5.85 19.56
N VAL A 159 3.42 6.15 18.26
CA VAL A 159 4.06 7.36 17.67
C VAL A 159 3.25 8.63 17.93
N TYR A 160 1.94 8.53 17.99
CA TYR A 160 0.98 9.61 18.25
C TYR A 160 0.11 9.26 19.47
N PRO A 161 0.69 9.25 20.69
CA PRO A 161 -0.08 8.96 21.89
C PRO A 161 -1.23 9.96 22.04
N GLY A 162 -2.38 9.45 22.51
CA GLY A 162 -3.49 10.32 22.87
C GLY A 162 -3.09 11.22 24.01
N GLU A 163 -3.53 12.48 23.99
CA GLU A 163 -3.51 13.29 25.20
C GLU A 163 -4.38 12.57 26.25
N LEU A 164 -3.79 12.30 27.41
CA LEU A 164 -4.57 11.86 28.56
C LEU A 164 -5.48 13.03 28.93
N GLU A 165 -6.78 12.92 28.63
CA GLU A 165 -7.77 13.80 29.21
C GLU A 165 -7.71 13.58 30.73
N ILE A 166 -7.08 14.53 31.42
CA ILE A 166 -7.05 14.63 32.89
C ILE A 166 -8.29 15.36 33.34
#